data_6d6ae4397a22c1603a06cfab9dfae01b
#
_entry.id   6d6ae4397a22c1603a06cfab9dfae01b
#
_cell.length_a   1.000
_cell.length_b   1.000
_cell.length_c   1.000
_cell.angle_alpha   90.00
_cell.angle_beta   90.00
_cell.angle_gamma   90.00
#
_symmetry.space_group_name_H-M   'P 1'
#
loop_
_entity.id
_entity.type
_entity.pdbx_description
1 polymer ?
#
loop_
_entity_poly.entity_id
_entity_poly.type
_entity_poly.pdbx_seq_one_letter_code
_entity_poly.pdbx_strand_id
1 'polypeptide(L)'
;MKKHRFSIVLALVLLLVFTLPVFAQDKYKIAFVPKLVGIPYFNAMEEGGKKAAEDLEVEFIYTGPVTDDVAKQIETIDNLITQGVDAIAVAPNDPAAITPVLEKAKERGILVLTSDTDGAQEVRDLFVNQAIEKEIGYTTMDELAKAMDYEGEFAIVSCGPTAWNLNTWILYELERLAEYPDMELVTIRYAYEDVQLAINVALDLINAFPNLKGIIGQCSTSAPGVAEAVTQAGKIGEIVATGVSVPSMMRPYVKNGAVKSFVLWNPVDLGYLTVWAAKYLLDGNQFEEGIEYEVPGISTKPRYIAESKMLVLGEPMVFDASNVDDFDF
;
A
#
# COMPACT_ATOMS: atom_id res chain seq x y z
N MET A 1 4.60 -6.72 97.60
CA MET A 1 3.63 -6.26 96.62
C MET A 1 4.40 -5.50 95.54
N LYS A 2 4.77 -6.17 94.42
CA LYS A 2 5.51 -5.57 93.27
C LYS A 2 4.54 -5.37 92.13
N LYS A 3 4.37 -4.11 91.70
CA LYS A 3 3.59 -3.75 90.58
C LYS A 3 4.41 -3.95 89.24
N HIS A 4 4.03 -4.85 88.44
CA HIS A 4 4.57 -4.98 87.02
C HIS A 4 3.92 -3.95 86.17
N ARG A 5 4.72 -3.02 85.63
CA ARG A 5 4.35 -2.13 84.57
C ARG A 5 4.59 -2.86 83.24
N PHE A 6 3.51 -3.14 82.52
CA PHE A 6 3.55 -3.67 81.15
C PHE A 6 3.74 -2.47 80.23
N SER A 7 4.92 -2.33 79.65
CA SER A 7 5.17 -1.36 78.53
C SER A 7 4.77 -1.98 77.22
N ILE A 8 3.69 -1.46 76.64
CA ILE A 8 3.29 -1.78 75.28
C ILE A 8 4.19 -0.95 74.35
N VAL A 9 5.15 -1.60 73.67
CA VAL A 9 5.92 -1.01 72.56
C VAL A 9 5.08 -1.16 71.35
N LEU A 10 4.45 -0.05 70.90
CA LEU A 10 3.72 0.04 69.65
C LEU A 10 4.74 0.13 68.49
N ALA A 11 5.04 -0.99 67.86
CA ALA A 11 5.86 -1.02 66.64
C ALA A 11 5.06 -0.44 65.47
N LEU A 12 5.32 0.82 65.16
CA LEU A 12 4.82 1.47 63.95
C LEU A 12 5.62 0.90 62.75
N VAL A 13 5.07 -0.10 62.07
CA VAL A 13 5.61 -0.56 60.81
C VAL A 13 5.22 0.49 59.77
N LEU A 14 6.13 1.39 59.45
CA LEU A 14 6.01 2.30 58.33
C LEU A 14 6.09 1.47 57.05
N LEU A 15 4.95 1.13 56.45
CA LEU A 15 4.87 0.61 55.07
C LEU A 15 5.30 1.75 54.13
N LEU A 16 6.57 1.82 53.79
CA LEU A 16 7.05 2.61 52.66
C LEU A 16 6.50 1.94 51.41
N VAL A 17 5.32 2.38 50.93
CA VAL A 17 4.86 2.09 49.60
C VAL A 17 5.79 2.84 48.65
N PHE A 18 6.83 2.13 48.17
CA PHE A 18 7.58 2.60 46.99
C PHE A 18 6.62 2.62 45.84
N THR A 19 5.97 3.76 45.60
CA THR A 19 5.38 4.07 44.33
C THR A 19 6.54 4.24 43.35
N LEU A 20 6.95 3.14 42.70
CA LEU A 20 7.79 3.25 41.53
C LEU A 20 7.03 4.18 40.58
N PRO A 21 7.67 5.26 40.12
CA PRO A 21 7.04 6.03 39.06
C PRO A 21 6.81 5.04 37.90
N VAL A 22 5.55 4.78 37.54
CA VAL A 22 5.21 4.19 36.27
C VAL A 22 5.61 5.26 35.28
N PHE A 23 6.85 5.19 34.77
CA PHE A 23 7.20 5.92 33.58
C PHE A 23 6.21 5.41 32.52
N ALA A 24 5.26 6.25 32.12
CA ALA A 24 4.50 5.99 30.90
C ALA A 24 5.58 5.78 29.84
N GLN A 25 5.65 4.57 29.30
CA GLN A 25 6.56 4.28 28.21
C GLN A 25 6.12 5.23 27.07
N ASP A 26 7.04 6.06 26.59
CA ASP A 26 6.74 6.93 25.47
C ASP A 26 6.22 6.05 24.33
N LYS A 27 5.12 6.49 23.72
CA LYS A 27 4.52 5.75 22.60
C LYS A 27 5.51 5.71 21.45
N TYR A 28 5.63 4.56 20.80
CA TYR A 28 6.39 4.49 19.55
C TYR A 28 5.86 5.47 18.53
N LYS A 29 6.77 6.16 17.85
CA LYS A 29 6.47 7.05 16.73
C LYS A 29 6.72 6.31 15.42
N ILE A 30 5.66 5.95 14.74
CA ILE A 30 5.70 5.21 13.49
C ILE A 30 5.25 6.14 12.36
N ALA A 31 6.14 6.40 11.41
CA ALA A 31 5.84 7.23 10.26
C ALA A 31 5.55 6.39 9.02
N PHE A 32 4.55 6.80 8.22
CA PHE A 32 4.34 6.29 6.88
C PHE A 32 4.49 7.41 5.85
N VAL A 33 5.36 7.19 4.87
CA VAL A 33 5.65 8.11 3.77
C VAL A 33 5.15 7.50 2.47
N PRO A 34 3.96 7.89 1.97
CA PRO A 34 3.42 7.41 0.70
C PRO A 34 4.20 7.96 -0.49
N LYS A 35 3.92 7.46 -1.71
CA LYS A 35 4.43 8.07 -2.96
C LYS A 35 4.01 9.52 -3.08
N LEU A 36 2.74 9.80 -2.79
CA LEU A 36 2.19 11.14 -2.64
C LEU A 36 0.96 11.10 -1.73
N VAL A 37 0.68 12.22 -1.09
CA VAL A 37 -0.51 12.40 -0.25
C VAL A 37 -1.69 12.94 -1.06
N GLY A 38 -2.92 12.67 -0.59
CA GLY A 38 -4.14 13.28 -1.13
C GLY A 38 -4.83 12.49 -2.24
N ILE A 39 -4.31 11.34 -2.67
CA ILE A 39 -5.03 10.44 -3.56
C ILE A 39 -5.84 9.41 -2.75
N PRO A 40 -7.03 8.99 -3.24
CA PRO A 40 -7.93 8.10 -2.50
C PRO A 40 -7.27 6.82 -1.99
N TYR A 41 -6.39 6.20 -2.77
CA TYR A 41 -5.67 4.99 -2.40
C TYR A 41 -4.82 5.18 -1.12
N PHE A 42 -3.97 6.20 -1.09
CA PHE A 42 -3.13 6.46 0.08
C PHE A 42 -3.90 7.09 1.24
N ASN A 43 -5.03 7.79 0.99
CA ASN A 43 -5.93 8.22 2.04
C ASN A 43 -6.57 7.02 2.77
N ALA A 44 -6.91 5.95 2.05
CA ALA A 44 -7.40 4.71 2.64
C ALA A 44 -6.32 4.01 3.48
N MET A 45 -5.05 3.99 3.02
CA MET A 45 -3.94 3.49 3.84
C MET A 45 -3.72 4.35 5.10
N GLU A 46 -3.85 5.68 5.00
CA GLU A 46 -3.79 6.59 6.15
C GLU A 46 -4.86 6.26 7.18
N GLU A 47 -6.10 6.01 6.73
CA GLU A 47 -7.21 5.61 7.61
C GLU A 47 -6.89 4.33 8.37
N GLY A 48 -6.40 3.31 7.67
CA GLY A 48 -5.95 2.06 8.29
C GLY A 48 -4.83 2.26 9.31
N GLY A 49 -3.84 3.08 8.96
CA GLY A 49 -2.73 3.41 9.86
C GLY A 49 -3.18 4.16 11.12
N LYS A 50 -4.13 5.10 10.99
CA LYS A 50 -4.73 5.80 12.14
C LYS A 50 -5.50 4.85 13.05
N LYS A 51 -6.29 3.94 12.48
CA LYS A 51 -7.00 2.92 13.24
C LYS A 51 -6.03 2.01 14.00
N ALA A 52 -4.96 1.55 13.34
CA ALA A 52 -3.95 0.75 14.00
C ALA A 52 -3.25 1.52 15.14
N ALA A 53 -2.99 2.81 14.95
CA ALA A 53 -2.38 3.65 15.98
C ALA A 53 -3.25 3.80 17.23
N GLU A 54 -4.56 3.91 17.06
CA GLU A 54 -5.53 3.93 18.16
C GLU A 54 -5.56 2.58 18.90
N ASP A 55 -5.70 1.47 18.15
CA ASP A 55 -5.80 0.12 18.70
C ASP A 55 -4.51 -0.34 19.41
N LEU A 56 -3.35 0.12 18.93
CA LEU A 56 -2.03 -0.29 19.39
C LEU A 56 -1.35 0.71 20.31
N GLU A 57 -2.00 1.85 20.59
CA GLU A 57 -1.48 2.93 21.44
C GLU A 57 -0.12 3.50 20.99
N VAL A 58 0.09 3.65 19.67
CA VAL A 58 1.28 4.28 19.08
C VAL A 58 0.96 5.69 18.54
N GLU A 59 2.00 6.49 18.27
CA GLU A 59 1.89 7.75 17.54
C GLU A 59 2.10 7.47 16.05
N PHE A 60 1.11 7.76 15.22
CA PHE A 60 1.18 7.59 13.78
C PHE A 60 1.39 8.92 13.07
N ILE A 61 2.41 8.99 12.24
CA ILE A 61 2.76 10.16 11.45
C ILE A 61 2.58 9.81 9.98
N TYR A 62 1.61 10.47 9.32
CA TYR A 62 1.40 10.33 7.87
C TYR A 62 1.85 11.62 7.18
N THR A 63 2.86 11.54 6.33
CA THR A 63 3.43 12.71 5.64
C THR A 63 4.15 12.27 4.36
N GLY A 64 4.11 13.12 3.33
CA GLY A 64 4.75 12.81 2.05
C GLY A 64 4.66 13.96 1.07
N PRO A 65 5.22 13.81 -0.14
CA PRO A 65 5.08 14.79 -1.20
C PRO A 65 3.62 14.90 -1.66
N VAL A 66 3.25 16.05 -2.23
CA VAL A 66 1.89 16.28 -2.80
C VAL A 66 1.83 15.98 -4.30
N THR A 67 2.94 15.63 -4.89
CA THR A 67 3.12 15.21 -6.29
C THR A 67 4.12 14.06 -6.34
N ASP A 68 4.18 13.32 -7.45
CA ASP A 68 5.21 12.29 -7.67
C ASP A 68 6.59 12.96 -7.79
N ASP A 69 7.24 13.18 -6.65
CA ASP A 69 8.52 13.90 -6.49
C ASP A 69 9.45 13.15 -5.53
N VAL A 70 10.41 12.45 -6.11
CA VAL A 70 11.41 11.65 -5.39
C VAL A 70 12.26 12.50 -4.44
N ALA A 71 12.64 13.72 -4.85
CA ALA A 71 13.48 14.60 -4.02
C ALA A 71 12.71 15.06 -2.78
N LYS A 72 11.42 15.36 -2.92
CA LYS A 72 10.55 15.72 -1.80
C LYS A 72 10.29 14.53 -0.87
N GLN A 73 10.21 13.31 -1.42
CA GLN A 73 10.08 12.11 -0.59
C GLN A 73 11.35 11.89 0.26
N ILE A 74 12.54 12.05 -0.32
CA ILE A 74 13.83 11.98 0.39
C ILE A 74 13.91 13.06 1.49
N GLU A 75 13.56 14.32 1.19
CA GLU A 75 13.51 15.42 2.17
C GLU A 75 12.57 15.09 3.35
N THR A 76 11.40 14.51 3.05
CA THR A 76 10.44 14.10 4.08
C THR A 76 11.03 13.05 5.02
N ILE A 77 11.68 12.03 4.47
CA ILE A 77 12.33 10.98 5.27
C ILE A 77 13.47 11.56 6.12
N ASP A 78 14.28 12.44 5.57
CA ASP A 78 15.38 13.09 6.29
C ASP A 78 14.89 13.93 7.49
N ASN A 79 13.76 14.60 7.32
CA ASN A 79 13.07 15.32 8.39
C ASN A 79 12.57 14.37 9.48
N LEU A 80 12.01 13.21 9.15
CA LEU A 80 11.56 12.20 10.11
C LEU A 80 12.74 11.59 10.89
N ILE A 81 13.87 11.33 10.22
CA ILE A 81 15.12 10.91 10.87
C ILE A 81 15.57 11.95 11.91
N THR A 82 15.49 13.23 11.56
CA THR A 82 15.85 14.33 12.46
C THR A 82 14.89 14.46 13.65
N GLN A 83 13.62 14.16 13.46
CA GLN A 83 12.60 14.15 14.52
C GLN A 83 12.77 12.96 15.48
N GLY A 84 13.56 11.95 15.11
CA GLY A 84 13.82 10.77 15.94
C GLY A 84 12.57 9.88 16.09
N VAL A 85 11.95 9.52 14.98
CA VAL A 85 10.88 8.50 14.96
C VAL A 85 11.48 7.11 15.20
N ASP A 86 10.68 6.18 15.70
CA ASP A 86 11.13 4.81 16.00
C ASP A 86 11.10 3.92 14.76
N ALA A 87 10.15 4.16 13.84
CA ALA A 87 10.04 3.44 12.58
C ALA A 87 9.63 4.37 11.43
N ILE A 88 10.14 4.07 10.24
CA ILE A 88 9.71 4.68 8.97
C ILE A 88 9.27 3.55 8.05
N ALA A 89 8.01 3.56 7.65
CA ALA A 89 7.51 2.80 6.53
C ALA A 89 7.40 3.74 5.32
N VAL A 90 7.78 3.28 4.14
CA VAL A 90 7.76 4.11 2.93
C VAL A 90 7.27 3.31 1.73
N ALA A 91 6.51 3.98 0.85
CA ALA A 91 6.22 3.53 -0.51
C ALA A 91 7.16 4.29 -1.48
N PRO A 92 8.31 3.74 -1.88
CA PRO A 92 9.28 4.45 -2.71
C PRO A 92 8.73 4.88 -4.08
N ASN A 93 8.93 6.14 -4.48
CA ASN A 93 8.72 6.58 -5.86
C ASN A 93 9.84 6.07 -6.77
N ASP A 94 11.07 6.01 -6.25
CA ASP A 94 12.23 5.43 -6.92
C ASP A 94 13.08 4.65 -5.90
N PRO A 95 13.09 3.31 -5.96
CA PRO A 95 13.82 2.47 -5.01
C PRO A 95 15.32 2.75 -4.95
N ALA A 96 15.95 3.07 -6.09
CA ALA A 96 17.39 3.33 -6.12
C ALA A 96 17.74 4.69 -5.51
N ALA A 97 16.97 5.70 -5.82
CA ALA A 97 17.20 7.06 -5.34
C ALA A 97 16.97 7.21 -3.82
N ILE A 98 16.04 6.43 -3.26
CA ILE A 98 15.70 6.50 -1.82
C ILE A 98 16.67 5.71 -0.94
N THR A 99 17.42 4.74 -1.49
CA THR A 99 18.32 3.86 -0.74
C THR A 99 19.25 4.60 0.23
N PRO A 100 19.98 5.69 -0.17
CA PRO A 100 20.91 6.36 0.76
C PRO A 100 20.24 6.97 1.99
N VAL A 101 19.01 7.50 1.87
CA VAL A 101 18.32 8.07 3.03
C VAL A 101 17.76 6.99 3.94
N LEU A 102 17.41 5.82 3.42
CA LEU A 102 17.01 4.66 4.24
C LEU A 102 18.21 4.06 4.99
N GLU A 103 19.39 3.99 4.36
CA GLU A 103 20.64 3.62 5.05
C GLU A 103 20.92 4.56 6.23
N LYS A 104 20.80 5.87 6.01
CA LYS A 104 20.93 6.88 7.06
C LYS A 104 19.92 6.67 8.23
N ALA A 105 18.68 6.27 7.92
CA ALA A 105 17.69 5.95 8.96
C ALA A 105 18.15 4.75 9.80
N LYS A 106 18.60 3.67 9.16
CA LYS A 106 19.13 2.47 9.85
C LYS A 106 20.37 2.77 10.70
N GLU A 107 21.29 3.61 10.23
CA GLU A 107 22.46 4.05 11.01
C GLU A 107 22.06 4.81 12.28
N ARG A 108 20.88 5.41 12.31
CA ARG A 108 20.31 6.07 13.49
C ARG A 108 19.49 5.14 14.39
N GLY A 109 19.43 3.84 14.05
CA GLY A 109 18.67 2.85 14.79
C GLY A 109 17.17 2.89 14.56
N ILE A 110 16.70 3.57 13.50
CA ILE A 110 15.30 3.64 13.11
C ILE A 110 14.96 2.35 12.36
N LEU A 111 13.84 1.71 12.71
CA LEU A 111 13.31 0.56 11.99
C LEU A 111 12.80 1.01 10.62
N VAL A 112 13.26 0.36 9.55
CA VAL A 112 12.89 0.72 8.18
C VAL A 112 12.02 -0.36 7.56
N LEU A 113 10.82 0.02 7.13
CA LEU A 113 9.92 -0.82 6.35
C LEU A 113 9.67 -0.19 4.97
N THR A 114 9.43 -1.04 3.99
CA THR A 114 8.72 -0.64 2.77
C THR A 114 7.28 -1.14 2.84
N SER A 115 6.34 -0.43 2.21
CA SER A 115 4.93 -0.82 2.13
C SER A 115 4.34 -0.37 0.81
N ASP A 116 3.44 -1.17 0.20
CA ASP A 116 2.85 -0.93 -1.12
C ASP A 116 3.83 -1.14 -2.29
N THR A 117 4.96 -0.52 -2.25
CA THR A 117 6.04 -0.71 -3.23
C THR A 117 7.35 -0.98 -2.50
N ASP A 118 8.19 -1.85 -3.06
CA ASP A 118 9.41 -2.27 -2.41
C ASP A 118 10.61 -1.37 -2.77
N GLY A 119 11.62 -1.43 -1.93
CA GLY A 119 12.95 -0.87 -2.11
C GLY A 119 14.02 -1.97 -2.12
N ALA A 120 15.29 -1.56 -2.04
CA ALA A 120 16.39 -2.50 -1.92
C ALA A 120 16.27 -3.31 -0.60
N GLN A 121 16.30 -4.63 -0.71
CA GLN A 121 16.06 -5.54 0.43
C GLN A 121 17.08 -5.35 1.57
N GLU A 122 18.29 -4.96 1.26
CA GLU A 122 19.38 -4.75 2.23
C GLU A 122 19.19 -3.53 3.12
N VAL A 123 18.40 -2.55 2.69
CA VAL A 123 18.17 -1.31 3.44
C VAL A 123 16.86 -1.31 4.22
N ARG A 124 16.03 -2.33 4.06
CA ARG A 124 14.79 -2.49 4.84
C ARG A 124 14.83 -3.70 5.77
N ASP A 125 14.06 -3.64 6.82
CA ASP A 125 13.89 -4.75 7.77
C ASP A 125 12.72 -5.64 7.36
N LEU A 126 11.67 -5.06 6.75
CA LEU A 126 10.48 -5.74 6.28
C LEU A 126 9.87 -5.02 5.06
N PHE A 127 9.31 -5.78 4.12
CA PHE A 127 8.35 -5.30 3.14
C PHE A 127 6.94 -5.75 3.51
N VAL A 128 6.03 -4.80 3.69
CA VAL A 128 4.60 -5.06 3.90
C VAL A 128 3.91 -4.96 2.54
N ASN A 129 3.63 -6.11 1.96
CA ASN A 129 3.11 -6.24 0.60
C ASN A 129 1.60 -6.53 0.60
N GLN A 130 0.90 -5.94 -0.33
CA GLN A 130 -0.54 -6.10 -0.50
C GLN A 130 -0.95 -7.49 -0.99
N ALA A 131 -0.21 -8.01 -1.99
CA ALA A 131 -0.39 -9.33 -2.59
C ALA A 131 0.88 -9.70 -3.36
N ILE A 132 1.00 -10.94 -3.80
CA ILE A 132 2.13 -11.36 -4.63
C ILE A 132 2.03 -10.69 -6.01
N GLU A 133 3.10 -10.06 -6.47
CA GLU A 133 3.16 -9.27 -7.71
C GLU A 133 2.70 -10.05 -8.92
N LYS A 134 3.08 -11.34 -8.98
CA LYS A 134 2.66 -12.25 -10.05
C LYS A 134 1.14 -12.45 -10.09
N GLU A 135 0.53 -12.57 -8.93
CA GLU A 135 -0.93 -12.75 -8.81
C GLU A 135 -1.67 -11.49 -9.26
N ILE A 136 -1.15 -10.30 -8.90
CA ILE A 136 -1.73 -9.02 -9.35
C ILE A 136 -1.64 -8.91 -10.88
N GLY A 137 -0.44 -9.11 -11.45
CA GLY A 137 -0.25 -8.99 -12.90
C GLY A 137 -1.08 -10.01 -13.69
N TYR A 138 -1.09 -11.27 -13.25
CA TYR A 138 -1.88 -12.32 -13.88
C TYR A 138 -3.37 -12.03 -13.81
N THR A 139 -3.89 -11.66 -12.64
CA THR A 139 -5.31 -11.33 -12.46
C THR A 139 -5.71 -10.14 -13.32
N THR A 140 -4.89 -9.09 -13.39
CA THR A 140 -5.18 -7.91 -14.23
C THR A 140 -5.23 -8.28 -15.71
N MET A 141 -4.29 -9.09 -16.20
CA MET A 141 -4.28 -9.54 -17.60
C MET A 141 -5.47 -10.47 -17.90
N ASP A 142 -5.80 -11.39 -17.00
CA ASP A 142 -6.92 -12.32 -17.17
C ASP A 142 -8.27 -11.57 -17.24
N GLU A 143 -8.45 -10.54 -16.40
CA GLU A 143 -9.66 -9.71 -16.42
C GLU A 143 -9.74 -8.84 -17.69
N LEU A 144 -8.60 -8.31 -18.20
CA LEU A 144 -8.58 -7.66 -19.50
C LEU A 144 -8.94 -8.62 -20.61
N ALA A 145 -8.28 -9.80 -20.67
CA ALA A 145 -8.50 -10.79 -21.72
C ALA A 145 -9.96 -11.24 -21.79
N LYS A 146 -10.55 -11.54 -20.64
CA LYS A 146 -11.98 -11.88 -20.52
C LYS A 146 -12.89 -10.75 -21.02
N ALA A 147 -12.56 -9.50 -20.69
CA ALA A 147 -13.35 -8.33 -21.10
C ALA A 147 -13.23 -8.02 -22.60
N MET A 148 -12.12 -8.42 -23.24
CA MET A 148 -11.83 -8.28 -24.68
C MET A 148 -12.23 -9.50 -25.52
N ASP A 149 -12.91 -10.50 -24.94
CA ASP A 149 -13.20 -11.78 -25.60
C ASP A 149 -11.94 -12.48 -26.14
N TYR A 150 -10.80 -12.29 -25.44
CA TYR A 150 -9.49 -12.92 -25.67
C TYR A 150 -8.80 -12.55 -26.99
N GLU A 151 -9.14 -11.41 -27.61
CA GLU A 151 -8.55 -10.99 -28.89
C GLU A 151 -8.45 -9.47 -29.04
N GLY A 152 -7.49 -9.00 -29.84
CA GLY A 152 -7.38 -7.62 -30.31
C GLY A 152 -6.25 -6.81 -29.61
N GLU A 153 -6.13 -5.55 -30.05
CA GLU A 153 -5.09 -4.63 -29.60
C GLU A 153 -5.43 -4.03 -28.24
N PHE A 154 -4.45 -3.92 -27.34
CA PHE A 154 -4.61 -3.18 -26.09
C PHE A 154 -3.39 -2.30 -25.78
N ALA A 155 -3.57 -1.34 -24.88
CA ALA A 155 -2.50 -0.47 -24.38
C ALA A 155 -2.46 -0.48 -22.86
N ILE A 156 -1.34 -0.03 -22.28
CA ILE A 156 -1.18 0.19 -20.84
C ILE A 156 -0.88 1.67 -20.59
N VAL A 157 -1.63 2.29 -19.68
CA VAL A 157 -1.35 3.62 -19.13
C VAL A 157 -0.89 3.45 -17.69
N SER A 158 0.43 3.47 -17.49
CA SER A 158 1.07 3.37 -16.18
C SER A 158 1.25 4.74 -15.54
N CYS A 159 1.75 4.79 -14.30
CA CYS A 159 2.01 6.02 -13.57
C CYS A 159 3.50 6.40 -13.58
N GLY A 160 4.22 6.28 -12.48
CA GLY A 160 5.65 6.60 -12.45
C GLY A 160 6.49 5.57 -13.22
N PRO A 161 7.39 6.00 -14.11
CA PRO A 161 8.21 5.07 -14.90
C PRO A 161 9.26 4.30 -14.05
N THR A 162 9.59 4.79 -12.86
CA THR A 162 10.50 4.16 -11.89
C THR A 162 9.79 3.36 -10.80
N ALA A 163 8.46 3.38 -10.76
CA ALA A 163 7.67 2.68 -9.76
C ALA A 163 7.84 1.16 -9.89
N TRP A 164 8.56 0.56 -8.94
CA TRP A 164 8.95 -0.85 -8.97
C TRP A 164 7.74 -1.78 -9.04
N ASN A 165 6.73 -1.57 -8.20
CA ASN A 165 5.54 -2.41 -8.16
C ASN A 165 4.79 -2.41 -9.51
N LEU A 166 4.55 -1.23 -10.09
CA LEU A 166 3.84 -1.10 -11.37
C LEU A 166 4.59 -1.79 -12.51
N ASN A 167 5.91 -1.59 -12.57
CA ASN A 167 6.75 -2.23 -13.58
C ASN A 167 6.80 -3.75 -13.40
N THR A 168 6.81 -4.23 -12.16
CA THR A 168 6.81 -5.66 -11.85
C THR A 168 5.47 -6.31 -12.24
N TRP A 169 4.34 -5.65 -11.98
CA TRP A 169 3.03 -6.15 -12.42
C TRP A 169 2.94 -6.21 -13.95
N ILE A 170 3.43 -5.17 -14.66
CA ILE A 170 3.49 -5.17 -16.13
C ILE A 170 4.33 -6.35 -16.64
N LEU A 171 5.47 -6.69 -16.01
CA LEU A 171 6.24 -7.86 -16.41
C LEU A 171 5.42 -9.15 -16.31
N TYR A 172 4.66 -9.32 -15.24
CA TYR A 172 3.80 -10.50 -15.07
C TYR A 172 2.56 -10.46 -15.97
N GLU A 173 2.02 -9.30 -16.27
CA GLU A 173 0.98 -9.15 -17.29
C GLU A 173 1.48 -9.62 -18.67
N LEU A 174 2.71 -9.23 -19.05
CA LEU A 174 3.33 -9.65 -20.30
C LEU A 174 3.69 -11.15 -20.30
N GLU A 175 4.10 -11.70 -19.16
CA GLU A 175 4.27 -13.15 -19.00
C GLU A 175 2.94 -13.88 -19.22
N ARG A 176 1.84 -13.38 -18.63
CA ARG A 176 0.51 -13.96 -18.75
C ARG A 176 -0.10 -13.79 -20.15
N LEU A 177 0.22 -12.70 -20.85
CA LEU A 177 -0.21 -12.44 -22.22
C LEU A 177 0.16 -13.57 -23.18
N ALA A 178 1.23 -14.34 -22.91
CA ALA A 178 1.61 -15.48 -23.74
C ALA A 178 0.52 -16.57 -23.83
N GLU A 179 -0.43 -16.63 -22.88
CA GLU A 179 -1.58 -17.53 -22.91
C GLU A 179 -2.71 -17.01 -23.82
N TYR A 180 -2.62 -15.78 -24.32
CA TYR A 180 -3.63 -15.09 -25.13
C TYR A 180 -3.04 -14.66 -26.49
N PRO A 181 -2.77 -15.62 -27.41
CA PRO A 181 -2.01 -15.36 -28.64
C PRO A 181 -2.69 -14.41 -29.64
N ASP A 182 -4.00 -14.18 -29.50
CA ASP A 182 -4.77 -13.28 -30.36
C ASP A 182 -4.88 -11.86 -29.78
N MET A 183 -4.22 -11.59 -28.63
CA MET A 183 -4.11 -10.27 -28.02
C MET A 183 -2.73 -9.64 -28.28
N GLU A 184 -2.69 -8.34 -28.56
CA GLU A 184 -1.46 -7.61 -28.86
C GLU A 184 -1.34 -6.33 -28.02
N LEU A 185 -0.22 -6.18 -27.28
CA LEU A 185 0.13 -4.92 -26.62
C LEU A 185 0.73 -3.95 -27.65
N VAL A 186 0.03 -2.86 -27.95
CA VAL A 186 0.52 -1.85 -28.91
C VAL A 186 1.49 -0.84 -28.30
N THR A 187 1.31 -0.48 -27.03
CA THR A 187 2.21 0.48 -26.36
C THR A 187 1.97 0.57 -24.85
N ILE A 188 2.99 1.08 -24.13
CA ILE A 188 2.91 1.52 -22.74
C ILE A 188 3.13 3.02 -22.70
N ARG A 189 2.33 3.75 -21.93
CA ARG A 189 2.47 5.20 -21.67
C ARG A 189 2.40 5.48 -20.18
N TYR A 190 2.85 6.67 -19.77
CA TYR A 190 2.96 7.05 -18.36
C TYR A 190 2.17 8.34 -18.08
N ALA A 191 1.48 8.38 -16.94
CA ALA A 191 0.61 9.48 -16.52
C ALA A 191 1.03 10.11 -15.18
N TYR A 192 2.15 9.72 -14.58
CA TYR A 192 2.79 10.33 -13.40
C TYR A 192 1.84 10.61 -12.23
N GLU A 193 0.96 9.66 -11.89
CA GLU A 193 -0.05 9.76 -10.83
C GLU A 193 -1.06 10.93 -11.03
N ASP A 194 -1.24 11.39 -12.28
CA ASP A 194 -2.16 12.48 -12.64
C ASP A 194 -3.34 11.93 -13.45
N VAL A 195 -4.56 12.01 -12.90
CA VAL A 195 -5.79 11.54 -13.53
C VAL A 195 -6.08 12.28 -14.85
N GLN A 196 -5.86 13.60 -14.89
CA GLN A 196 -6.14 14.37 -16.10
C GLN A 196 -5.15 14.05 -17.22
N LEU A 197 -3.88 13.82 -16.88
CA LEU A 197 -2.90 13.36 -17.84
C LEU A 197 -3.24 11.95 -18.35
N ALA A 198 -3.70 11.06 -17.48
CA ALA A 198 -4.16 9.72 -17.88
C ALA A 198 -5.32 9.78 -18.85
N ILE A 199 -6.30 10.67 -18.64
CA ILE A 199 -7.39 10.92 -19.59
C ILE A 199 -6.83 11.34 -20.96
N ASN A 200 -5.95 12.35 -20.97
CA ASN A 200 -5.39 12.88 -22.22
C ASN A 200 -4.58 11.80 -22.96
N VAL A 201 -3.72 11.07 -22.25
CA VAL A 201 -2.93 9.96 -22.80
C VAL A 201 -3.82 8.87 -23.39
N ALA A 202 -4.88 8.49 -22.69
CA ALA A 202 -5.81 7.47 -23.17
C ALA A 202 -6.62 7.94 -24.38
N LEU A 203 -7.06 9.20 -24.44
CA LEU A 203 -7.70 9.79 -25.63
C LEU A 203 -6.75 9.80 -26.84
N ASP A 204 -5.48 10.13 -26.63
CA ASP A 204 -4.47 10.08 -27.69
C ASP A 204 -4.27 8.64 -28.21
N LEU A 205 -4.27 7.64 -27.31
CA LEU A 205 -4.18 6.22 -27.67
C LEU A 205 -5.40 5.76 -28.48
N ILE A 206 -6.61 6.12 -28.07
CA ILE A 206 -7.86 5.80 -28.78
C ILE A 206 -7.85 6.38 -30.21
N ASN A 207 -7.30 7.59 -30.37
CA ASN A 207 -7.19 8.22 -31.69
C ASN A 207 -6.06 7.63 -32.55
N ALA A 208 -4.93 7.24 -31.95
CA ALA A 208 -3.76 6.72 -32.64
C ALA A 208 -3.91 5.26 -33.07
N PHE A 209 -4.68 4.46 -32.33
CA PHE A 209 -4.88 3.03 -32.57
C PHE A 209 -6.35 2.70 -32.83
N PRO A 210 -6.82 2.78 -34.08
CA PRO A 210 -8.24 2.62 -34.39
C PRO A 210 -8.82 1.22 -34.17
N ASN A 211 -7.95 0.21 -33.99
CA ASN A 211 -8.32 -1.17 -33.63
C ASN A 211 -8.23 -1.48 -32.13
N LEU A 212 -7.95 -0.47 -31.31
CA LEU A 212 -7.78 -0.65 -29.86
C LEU A 212 -9.07 -1.19 -29.25
N LYS A 213 -8.99 -2.32 -28.55
CA LYS A 213 -10.12 -2.96 -27.86
C LYS A 213 -10.00 -2.86 -26.33
N GLY A 214 -8.80 -2.63 -25.77
CA GLY A 214 -8.61 -2.58 -24.33
C GLY A 214 -7.56 -1.59 -23.88
N ILE A 215 -7.71 -1.06 -22.66
CA ILE A 215 -6.68 -0.23 -22.03
C ILE A 215 -6.60 -0.61 -20.54
N ILE A 216 -5.38 -0.96 -20.08
CA ILE A 216 -5.09 -1.12 -18.64
C ILE A 216 -4.64 0.22 -18.07
N GLY A 217 -5.29 0.68 -17.00
CA GLY A 217 -4.77 1.73 -16.13
C GLY A 217 -4.03 1.11 -14.94
N GLN A 218 -2.70 1.26 -14.92
CA GLN A 218 -1.84 0.46 -14.04
C GLN A 218 -1.80 0.94 -12.60
N CYS A 219 -2.38 2.08 -12.28
CA CYS A 219 -2.42 2.62 -10.93
C CYS A 219 -3.76 3.28 -10.61
N SER A 220 -3.96 3.61 -9.32
CA SER A 220 -5.23 4.12 -8.80
C SER A 220 -5.71 5.43 -9.44
N THR A 221 -4.82 6.19 -10.08
CA THR A 221 -5.14 7.42 -10.79
C THR A 221 -5.29 7.21 -12.30
N SER A 222 -4.49 6.30 -12.90
CA SER A 222 -4.60 6.05 -14.34
C SER A 222 -5.81 5.21 -14.71
N ALA A 223 -6.24 4.23 -13.90
CA ALA A 223 -7.39 3.39 -14.22
C ALA A 223 -8.70 4.19 -14.35
N PRO A 224 -9.08 5.09 -13.42
CA PRO A 224 -10.25 5.95 -13.62
C PRO A 224 -10.05 6.95 -14.77
N GLY A 225 -8.81 7.43 -15.00
CA GLY A 225 -8.51 8.30 -16.15
C GLY A 225 -8.74 7.61 -17.50
N VAL A 226 -8.30 6.36 -17.63
CA VAL A 226 -8.56 5.53 -18.81
C VAL A 226 -10.06 5.28 -18.99
N ALA A 227 -10.77 4.92 -17.93
CA ALA A 227 -12.22 4.69 -17.98
C ALA A 227 -13.00 5.94 -18.38
N GLU A 228 -12.58 7.12 -17.88
CA GLU A 228 -13.14 8.40 -18.27
C GLU A 228 -12.88 8.71 -19.76
N ALA A 229 -11.66 8.45 -20.24
CA ALA A 229 -11.33 8.65 -21.65
C ALA A 229 -12.18 7.80 -22.59
N VAL A 230 -12.41 6.52 -22.26
CA VAL A 230 -13.33 5.63 -23.00
C VAL A 230 -14.75 6.20 -23.01
N THR A 231 -15.19 6.74 -21.88
CA THR A 231 -16.52 7.38 -21.74
C THR A 231 -16.62 8.64 -22.59
N GLN A 232 -15.65 9.55 -22.53
CA GLN A 232 -15.62 10.81 -23.31
C GLN A 232 -15.51 10.56 -24.82
N ALA A 233 -14.76 9.53 -25.23
CA ALA A 233 -14.65 9.14 -26.63
C ALA A 233 -15.92 8.47 -27.19
N GLY A 234 -16.91 8.17 -26.34
CA GLY A 234 -18.13 7.46 -26.74
C GLY A 234 -17.88 6.02 -27.14
N LYS A 235 -16.82 5.37 -26.59
CA LYS A 235 -16.35 4.04 -26.98
C LYS A 235 -16.77 2.94 -26.01
N ILE A 236 -17.72 3.21 -25.10
CA ILE A 236 -18.28 2.19 -24.20
C ILE A 236 -18.88 1.06 -25.02
N GLY A 237 -18.43 -0.18 -24.74
CA GLY A 237 -18.83 -1.37 -25.49
C GLY A 237 -17.96 -1.69 -26.72
N GLU A 238 -17.11 -0.75 -27.18
CA GLU A 238 -16.11 -1.00 -28.22
C GLU A 238 -14.70 -1.16 -27.61
N ILE A 239 -14.37 -0.34 -26.58
CA ILE A 239 -13.11 -0.39 -25.85
C ILE A 239 -13.44 -0.66 -24.37
N VAL A 240 -12.75 -1.61 -23.77
CA VAL A 240 -12.86 -1.90 -22.34
C VAL A 240 -11.72 -1.28 -21.57
N ALA A 241 -12.01 -0.69 -20.42
CA ALA A 241 -11.02 -0.24 -19.45
C ALA A 241 -10.97 -1.22 -18.28
N THR A 242 -9.79 -1.51 -17.79
CA THR A 242 -9.51 -2.25 -16.54
C THR A 242 -8.29 -1.68 -15.87
N GLY A 243 -7.83 -2.29 -14.78
CA GLY A 243 -6.57 -1.95 -14.12
C GLY A 243 -6.65 -2.04 -12.63
N VAL A 244 -5.81 -1.24 -11.95
CA VAL A 244 -5.66 -1.25 -10.49
C VAL A 244 -6.15 0.07 -9.91
N SER A 245 -7.25 0.05 -9.14
CA SER A 245 -7.78 1.28 -8.51
C SER A 245 -8.74 1.00 -7.35
N VAL A 246 -9.12 2.06 -6.64
CA VAL A 246 -10.08 1.98 -5.53
C VAL A 246 -11.53 1.97 -6.02
N PRO A 247 -12.43 1.22 -5.36
CA PRO A 247 -13.85 1.15 -5.70
C PRO A 247 -14.54 2.51 -5.79
N SER A 248 -14.22 3.45 -4.89
CA SER A 248 -14.82 4.79 -4.90
C SER A 248 -14.59 5.55 -6.20
N MET A 249 -13.43 5.38 -6.84
CA MET A 249 -13.11 6.02 -8.13
C MET A 249 -13.65 5.25 -9.34
N MET A 250 -13.72 3.91 -9.25
CA MET A 250 -14.10 3.07 -10.38
C MET A 250 -15.60 2.81 -10.50
N ARG A 251 -16.35 2.95 -9.41
CA ARG A 251 -17.79 2.68 -9.32
C ARG A 251 -18.62 3.35 -10.42
N PRO A 252 -18.43 4.63 -10.78
CA PRO A 252 -19.17 5.25 -11.87
C PRO A 252 -18.96 4.55 -13.21
N TYR A 253 -17.74 4.07 -13.48
CA TYR A 253 -17.35 3.45 -14.76
C TYR A 253 -17.76 1.97 -14.83
N VAL A 254 -17.84 1.29 -13.68
CA VAL A 254 -18.48 -0.04 -13.61
C VAL A 254 -19.98 0.10 -13.91
N LYS A 255 -20.64 1.10 -13.33
CA LYS A 255 -22.08 1.33 -13.52
C LYS A 255 -22.46 1.80 -14.94
N ASN A 256 -21.59 2.54 -15.62
CA ASN A 256 -21.85 2.96 -16.99
C ASN A 256 -21.39 1.93 -18.06
N GLY A 257 -20.64 0.89 -17.63
CA GLY A 257 -20.20 -0.21 -18.49
C GLY A 257 -18.85 0.02 -19.22
N ALA A 258 -18.14 1.12 -18.96
CA ALA A 258 -16.79 1.35 -19.48
C ALA A 258 -15.77 0.36 -18.86
N VAL A 259 -16.03 -0.09 -17.62
CA VAL A 259 -15.23 -1.05 -16.87
C VAL A 259 -16.10 -2.26 -16.57
N LYS A 260 -15.61 -3.46 -16.91
CA LYS A 260 -16.26 -4.73 -16.54
C LYS A 260 -15.84 -5.19 -15.17
N SER A 261 -14.53 -5.15 -14.93
CA SER A 261 -13.87 -5.50 -13.66
C SER A 261 -12.56 -4.73 -13.53
N PHE A 262 -12.05 -4.66 -12.31
CA PHE A 262 -10.75 -4.10 -11.98
C PHE A 262 -10.18 -4.81 -10.75
N VAL A 263 -8.90 -4.63 -10.49
CA VAL A 263 -8.16 -5.35 -9.45
C VAL A 263 -7.72 -4.39 -8.36
N LEU A 264 -7.79 -4.83 -7.12
CA LEU A 264 -7.17 -4.19 -5.97
C LEU A 264 -7.05 -5.20 -4.82
N TRP A 265 -6.68 -4.74 -3.66
CA TRP A 265 -6.74 -5.33 -2.31
C TRP A 265 -7.44 -4.32 -1.40
N ASN A 266 -7.52 -4.59 -0.10
CA ASN A 266 -8.02 -3.59 0.84
C ASN A 266 -6.87 -2.67 1.30
N PRO A 267 -6.78 -1.40 0.86
CA PRO A 267 -5.71 -0.49 1.26
C PRO A 267 -5.83 -0.03 2.73
N VAL A 268 -7.02 -0.05 3.32
CA VAL A 268 -7.21 0.22 4.75
C VAL A 268 -6.52 -0.88 5.57
N ASP A 269 -6.74 -2.15 5.19
CA ASP A 269 -6.08 -3.29 5.84
C ASP A 269 -4.56 -3.24 5.65
N LEU A 270 -4.06 -2.81 4.48
CA LEU A 270 -2.63 -2.66 4.23
C LEU A 270 -2.01 -1.57 5.11
N GLY A 271 -2.67 -0.43 5.25
CA GLY A 271 -2.24 0.64 6.15
C GLY A 271 -2.21 0.21 7.61
N TYR A 272 -3.24 -0.52 8.06
CA TYR A 272 -3.29 -1.12 9.39
C TYR A 272 -2.13 -2.10 9.60
N LEU A 273 -1.95 -3.04 8.65
CA LEU A 273 -0.90 -4.04 8.71
C LEU A 273 0.50 -3.40 8.77
N THR A 274 0.72 -2.30 8.06
CA THR A 274 1.99 -1.58 8.05
C THR A 274 2.36 -1.07 9.44
N VAL A 275 1.44 -0.43 10.13
CA VAL A 275 1.67 0.09 11.50
C VAL A 275 1.77 -1.04 12.51
N TRP A 276 0.92 -2.07 12.39
CA TRP A 276 0.97 -3.25 13.25
C TRP A 276 2.31 -3.99 13.11
N ALA A 277 2.80 -4.19 11.88
CA ALA A 277 4.06 -4.87 11.62
C ALA A 277 5.27 -4.09 12.17
N ALA A 278 5.26 -2.76 12.03
CA ALA A 278 6.28 -1.92 12.62
C ALA A 278 6.32 -2.06 14.15
N LYS A 279 5.15 -1.96 14.81
CA LYS A 279 5.06 -2.16 16.27
C LYS A 279 5.48 -3.57 16.69
N TYR A 280 5.05 -4.59 15.96
CA TYR A 280 5.41 -5.99 16.24
C TYR A 280 6.93 -6.19 16.28
N LEU A 281 7.66 -5.60 15.34
CA LEU A 281 9.12 -5.62 15.30
C LEU A 281 9.75 -4.75 16.40
N LEU A 282 9.21 -3.55 16.68
CA LEU A 282 9.69 -2.67 17.76
C LEU A 282 9.51 -3.29 19.15
N ASP A 283 8.50 -4.13 19.34
CA ASP A 283 8.30 -4.92 20.57
C ASP A 283 9.31 -6.08 20.71
N GLY A 284 10.23 -6.25 19.73
CA GLY A 284 11.26 -7.29 19.74
C GLY A 284 10.81 -8.64 19.18
N ASN A 285 9.63 -8.73 18.60
CA ASN A 285 9.13 -9.94 17.94
C ASN A 285 9.80 -10.14 16.57
N GLN A 286 9.67 -11.34 16.03
CA GLN A 286 10.17 -11.71 14.69
C GLN A 286 9.10 -12.44 13.92
N PHE A 287 9.07 -12.25 12.60
CA PHE A 287 8.20 -13.01 11.71
C PHE A 287 8.84 -14.36 11.37
N GLU A 288 8.02 -15.39 11.27
CA GLU A 288 8.44 -16.75 10.99
C GLU A 288 7.78 -17.27 9.72
N GLU A 289 8.55 -17.97 8.87
CA GLU A 289 8.06 -18.62 7.64
C GLU A 289 6.96 -19.64 7.96
N GLY A 290 5.90 -19.62 7.13
CA GLY A 290 4.79 -20.56 7.22
C GLY A 290 3.76 -20.25 8.31
N ILE A 291 3.91 -19.15 9.02
CA ILE A 291 2.91 -18.70 9.99
C ILE A 291 1.92 -17.74 9.31
N GLU A 292 0.63 -17.99 9.56
CA GLU A 292 -0.46 -17.06 9.29
C GLU A 292 -0.72 -16.21 10.55
N TYR A 293 -0.61 -14.90 10.41
CA TYR A 293 -0.73 -13.99 11.54
C TYR A 293 -2.17 -13.53 11.74
N GLU A 294 -2.67 -13.67 12.96
CA GLU A 294 -3.95 -13.05 13.38
C GLU A 294 -3.68 -11.60 13.75
N VAL A 295 -4.05 -10.68 12.86
CA VAL A 295 -3.86 -9.24 13.07
C VAL A 295 -5.18 -8.61 13.46
N PRO A 296 -5.30 -8.01 14.67
CA PRO A 296 -6.53 -7.33 15.07
C PRO A 296 -6.89 -6.23 14.06
N GLY A 297 -8.15 -6.10 13.71
CA GLY A 297 -8.61 -5.00 12.85
C GLY A 297 -8.57 -5.25 11.35
N ILE A 298 -8.01 -6.37 10.89
CA ILE A 298 -8.10 -6.81 9.49
C ILE A 298 -8.72 -8.20 9.39
N SER A 299 -9.30 -8.53 8.24
CA SER A 299 -9.99 -9.81 8.02
C SER A 299 -9.13 -10.89 7.41
N THR A 300 -8.03 -10.52 6.77
CA THR A 300 -7.07 -11.45 6.17
C THR A 300 -6.10 -11.99 7.21
N LYS A 301 -5.37 -13.05 6.83
CA LYS A 301 -4.29 -13.64 7.63
C LYS A 301 -2.98 -13.45 6.90
N PRO A 302 -2.25 -12.37 7.19
CA PRO A 302 -0.97 -12.11 6.55
C PRO A 302 0.01 -13.27 6.75
N ARG A 303 0.79 -13.56 5.70
CA ARG A 303 1.82 -14.60 5.73
C ARG A 303 3.20 -14.01 5.48
N TYR A 304 4.20 -14.53 6.16
CA TYR A 304 5.59 -14.08 6.00
C TYR A 304 6.37 -14.98 5.05
N ILE A 305 7.17 -14.36 4.18
CA ILE A 305 8.09 -15.00 3.24
C ILE A 305 9.52 -14.59 3.63
N ALA A 306 10.27 -15.52 4.22
CA ALA A 306 11.57 -15.22 4.83
C ALA A 306 12.65 -14.85 3.79
N GLU A 307 12.65 -15.48 2.62
CA GLU A 307 13.63 -15.24 1.56
C GLU A 307 13.64 -13.76 1.11
N SER A 308 12.46 -13.17 0.98
CA SER A 308 12.29 -11.77 0.58
C SER A 308 12.04 -10.83 1.76
N LYS A 309 11.99 -11.32 3.01
CA LYS A 309 11.57 -10.55 4.19
C LYS A 309 10.27 -9.77 3.92
N MET A 310 9.25 -10.47 3.45
CA MET A 310 8.00 -9.88 3.01
C MET A 310 6.83 -10.41 3.84
N LEU A 311 5.98 -9.51 4.31
CA LEU A 311 4.70 -9.84 4.95
C LEU A 311 3.58 -9.52 3.97
N VAL A 312 2.91 -10.55 3.45
CA VAL A 312 1.87 -10.43 2.42
C VAL A 312 0.51 -10.34 3.09
N LEU A 313 -0.25 -9.30 2.78
CA LEU A 313 -1.60 -9.07 3.32
C LEU A 313 -2.58 -10.18 2.90
N GLY A 314 -2.59 -10.55 1.62
CA GLY A 314 -3.52 -11.56 1.09
C GLY A 314 -3.45 -11.71 -0.42
N GLU A 315 -4.55 -12.19 -1.00
CA GLU A 315 -4.71 -12.34 -2.44
C GLU A 315 -5.26 -11.04 -3.06
N PRO A 316 -5.00 -10.75 -4.35
CA PRO A 316 -5.68 -9.66 -5.04
C PRO A 316 -7.18 -9.93 -5.15
N MET A 317 -7.98 -8.87 -5.07
CA MET A 317 -9.44 -8.91 -5.18
C MET A 317 -9.86 -8.40 -6.56
N VAL A 318 -10.86 -9.05 -7.16
CA VAL A 318 -11.52 -8.55 -8.37
C VAL A 318 -12.81 -7.84 -7.97
N PHE A 319 -12.96 -6.61 -8.44
CA PHE A 319 -14.15 -5.80 -8.23
C PHE A 319 -14.92 -5.67 -9.54
N ASP A 320 -16.23 -5.85 -9.46
CA ASP A 320 -17.16 -5.70 -10.57
C ASP A 320 -18.51 -5.15 -10.10
N ALA A 321 -19.53 -5.22 -10.96
CA ALA A 321 -20.86 -4.72 -10.63
C ALA A 321 -21.55 -5.44 -9.46
N SER A 322 -21.07 -6.63 -9.07
CA SER A 322 -21.66 -7.41 -7.98
C SER A 322 -21.19 -7.00 -6.60
N ASN A 323 -20.00 -6.38 -6.49
CA ASN A 323 -19.36 -6.09 -5.20
C ASN A 323 -18.79 -4.66 -5.06
N VAL A 324 -18.72 -3.86 -6.14
CA VAL A 324 -18.11 -2.52 -6.09
C VAL A 324 -18.83 -1.55 -5.13
N ASP A 325 -20.09 -1.80 -4.82
CA ASP A 325 -20.87 -0.99 -3.87
C ASP A 325 -20.65 -1.37 -2.39
N ASP A 326 -19.96 -2.49 -2.12
CA ASP A 326 -19.69 -2.98 -0.77
C ASP A 326 -18.48 -2.30 -0.10
N PHE A 327 -17.74 -1.47 -0.85
CA PHE A 327 -16.50 -0.84 -0.42
C PHE A 327 -16.51 0.66 -0.65
N ASP A 328 -16.11 1.44 0.36
CA ASP A 328 -16.14 2.92 0.34
C ASP A 328 -14.75 3.58 0.36
N PHE A 329 -13.70 2.81 0.18
CA PHE A 329 -12.34 3.36 0.02
C PHE A 329 -12.00 3.67 -1.41
#